data_12ffe96f8a19a0a11e7dbd53ccfaa7bd
#
_entry.id   12ffe96f8a19a0a11e7dbd53ccfaa7bd
#
_cell.length_a   1.000
_cell.length_b   1.000
_cell.length_c   1.000
_cell.angle_alpha   90.00
_cell.angle_beta   90.00
_cell.angle_gamma   90.00
#
_symmetry.space_group_name_H-M   'P 1'
#
loop_
_entity.id
_entity.type
_entity.pdbx_description
1 polymer ?
#
loop_
_entity_poly.entity_id
_entity_poly.type
_entity_poly.pdbx_seq_one_letter_code
_entity_poly.pdbx_strand_id
1 'polypeptide(L)'
;MRTVSGKVAASTDPDRPPALGPAGAPVLVIVLSDFQCPVCRRAADATRQIPEEFPGDVRVEFWQHPLAMHPNARGAARAAIAAQRQGRFWDYHDELFRDQSALDPAGLASTAARLGLDVARFDRDRAAPELDARIDRESALAETLGARGTPAFLVNGALAVGWGSWSGFRGAVERELIEARKLIETGVPRDAVAARRAEAAIKDPGSWSLYRSLVVDAPQPPAAPPAGKKDPKKSKHSR
;
A
#
# COMPACT_ATOMS: atom_id res chain seq x y z
N MET A 1 -11.39 15.12 -2.42
CA MET A 1 -10.08 14.46 -2.50
C MET A 1 -9.08 15.28 -1.69
N ARG A 2 -8.57 14.75 -0.59
CA ARG A 2 -7.55 15.45 0.22
C ARG A 2 -6.17 15.06 -0.33
N THR A 3 -5.41 16.04 -0.78
CA THR A 3 -3.97 15.86 -1.04
C THR A 3 -3.29 15.34 0.22
N VAL A 4 -2.39 14.36 0.08
CA VAL A 4 -1.60 13.86 1.21
C VAL A 4 -0.93 15.04 1.87
N SER A 5 -1.35 15.33 3.08
CA SER A 5 -0.63 16.25 3.95
C SER A 5 0.75 15.63 4.17
N GLY A 6 1.83 16.37 3.94
CA GLY A 6 3.23 15.90 4.00
C GLY A 6 3.70 15.33 5.33
N LYS A 7 2.80 14.66 6.07
CA LYS A 7 3.04 14.08 7.40
C LYS A 7 3.29 12.57 7.39
N VAL A 8 2.93 11.86 6.31
CA VAL A 8 3.11 10.40 6.22
C VAL A 8 4.22 10.09 5.24
N ALA A 9 5.25 9.38 5.69
CA ALA A 9 6.35 8.95 4.83
C ALA A 9 5.83 7.95 3.79
N ALA A 10 6.12 8.20 2.51
CA ALA A 10 5.84 7.27 1.42
C ALA A 10 7.12 6.52 1.04
N SER A 11 7.04 5.20 0.84
CA SER A 11 8.13 4.44 0.25
C SER A 11 8.14 4.70 -1.26
N THR A 12 9.32 5.02 -1.78
CA THR A 12 9.57 5.25 -3.22
C THR A 12 10.33 4.11 -3.87
N ASP A 13 10.60 3.01 -3.15
CA ASP A 13 11.31 1.86 -3.68
C ASP A 13 10.49 1.23 -4.83
N PRO A 14 10.99 1.22 -6.08
CA PRO A 14 10.24 0.75 -7.24
C PRO A 14 10.03 -0.76 -7.26
N ASP A 15 10.85 -1.52 -6.53
CA ASP A 15 10.83 -2.99 -6.53
C ASP A 15 9.94 -3.58 -5.43
N ARG A 16 9.40 -2.71 -4.57
CA ARG A 16 8.52 -3.10 -3.45
C ARG A 16 7.10 -2.59 -3.63
N PRO A 17 6.11 -3.19 -2.93
CA PRO A 17 4.79 -2.59 -2.85
C PRO A 17 4.86 -1.14 -2.35
N PRO A 18 4.16 -0.20 -3.01
CA PRO A 18 4.12 1.18 -2.57
C PRO A 18 3.49 1.26 -1.19
N ALA A 19 4.08 2.06 -0.32
CA ALA A 19 3.66 2.10 1.07
C ALA A 19 3.51 3.51 1.63
N LEU A 20 2.68 3.67 2.64
CA LEU A 20 2.50 4.84 3.49
C LEU A 20 2.73 4.46 4.94
N GLY A 21 3.44 5.28 5.68
CA GLY A 21 3.82 5.02 7.07
C GLY A 21 5.21 4.39 7.22
N PRO A 22 5.74 4.32 8.45
CA PRO A 22 7.11 3.87 8.72
C PRO A 22 7.26 2.34 8.54
N ALA A 23 8.44 1.90 8.13
CA ALA A 23 8.75 0.48 7.94
C ALA A 23 8.58 -0.36 9.22
N GLY A 24 8.93 0.19 10.39
CA GLY A 24 8.82 -0.50 11.69
C GLY A 24 7.48 -0.28 12.41
N ALA A 25 6.41 0.07 11.70
CA ALA A 25 5.08 0.21 12.33
C ALA A 25 4.60 -1.14 12.90
N PRO A 26 4.02 -1.15 14.12
CA PRO A 26 3.54 -2.38 14.76
C PRO A 26 2.27 -2.94 14.13
N VAL A 27 1.58 -2.16 13.29
CA VAL A 27 0.46 -2.63 12.48
C VAL A 27 0.77 -2.42 11.00
N LEU A 28 0.82 -3.53 10.27
CA LEU A 28 0.91 -3.56 8.81
C LEU A 28 -0.47 -3.87 8.22
N VAL A 29 -0.93 -3.00 7.36
CA VAL A 29 -2.13 -3.19 6.55
C VAL A 29 -1.70 -3.42 5.10
N ILE A 30 -1.92 -4.61 4.57
CA ILE A 30 -1.78 -4.88 3.14
C ILE A 30 -3.17 -4.73 2.50
N VAL A 31 -3.26 -3.87 1.48
CA VAL A 31 -4.46 -3.65 0.69
C VAL A 31 -4.30 -4.36 -0.64
N LEU A 32 -5.01 -5.46 -0.83
CA LEU A 32 -5.10 -6.22 -2.08
C LEU A 32 -6.20 -5.58 -2.94
N SER A 33 -5.84 -4.96 -4.04
CA SER A 33 -6.75 -4.07 -4.75
C SER A 33 -6.64 -4.16 -6.27
N ASP A 34 -7.73 -3.76 -6.94
CA ASP A 34 -7.92 -3.76 -8.38
C ASP A 34 -8.44 -2.38 -8.81
N PHE A 35 -7.72 -1.71 -9.70
CA PHE A 35 -8.07 -0.36 -10.15
C PHE A 35 -9.39 -0.28 -10.93
N GLN A 36 -9.85 -1.39 -11.52
CA GLN A 36 -11.14 -1.43 -12.22
C GLN A 36 -12.31 -1.82 -11.33
N CYS A 37 -12.05 -2.36 -10.13
CA CYS A 37 -13.09 -2.78 -9.20
C CYS A 37 -13.84 -1.57 -8.59
N PRO A 38 -15.18 -1.48 -8.73
CA PRO A 38 -15.94 -0.36 -8.18
C PRO A 38 -15.99 -0.35 -6.64
N VAL A 39 -15.84 -1.52 -6.02
CA VAL A 39 -15.76 -1.64 -4.55
C VAL A 39 -14.42 -1.12 -4.04
N CYS A 40 -13.31 -1.37 -4.78
CA CYS A 40 -11.99 -0.81 -4.48
C CYS A 40 -12.00 0.72 -4.52
N ARG A 41 -12.70 1.34 -5.48
CA ARG A 41 -12.89 2.79 -5.52
C ARG A 41 -13.47 3.35 -4.23
N ARG A 42 -14.47 2.67 -3.64
CA ARG A 42 -15.08 3.11 -2.37
C ARG A 42 -14.15 2.98 -1.17
N ALA A 43 -13.17 2.08 -1.25
CA ALA A 43 -12.18 1.82 -0.21
C ALA A 43 -10.90 2.63 -0.38
N ALA A 44 -10.67 3.26 -1.54
CA ALA A 44 -9.41 3.90 -1.89
C ALA A 44 -9.00 4.99 -0.89
N ASP A 45 -9.96 5.82 -0.45
CA ASP A 45 -9.70 6.87 0.55
C ASP A 45 -9.20 6.31 1.89
N ALA A 46 -9.68 5.12 2.30
CA ALA A 46 -9.27 4.49 3.54
C ALA A 46 -7.78 4.12 3.55
N THR A 47 -7.24 3.72 2.39
CA THR A 47 -5.82 3.41 2.20
C THR A 47 -4.93 4.63 2.54
N ARG A 48 -5.43 5.83 2.26
CA ARG A 48 -4.73 7.09 2.51
C ARG A 48 -4.97 7.62 3.92
N GLN A 49 -6.18 7.48 4.45
CA GLN A 49 -6.60 8.07 5.72
C GLN A 49 -6.04 7.31 6.92
N ILE A 50 -5.97 5.97 6.86
CA ILE A 50 -5.62 5.16 8.03
C ILE A 50 -4.21 5.45 8.57
N PRO A 51 -3.14 5.58 7.77
CA PRO A 51 -1.82 5.93 8.27
C PRO A 51 -1.72 7.39 8.74
N GLU A 52 -2.62 8.27 8.27
CA GLU A 52 -2.70 9.65 8.76
C GLU A 52 -3.36 9.73 10.15
N GLU A 53 -4.33 8.85 10.42
CA GLU A 53 -5.03 8.79 11.70
C GLU A 53 -4.18 8.15 12.81
N PHE A 54 -3.31 7.20 12.44
CA PHE A 54 -2.40 6.51 13.35
C PHE A 54 -0.93 6.71 12.96
N PRO A 55 -0.44 7.96 13.00
CA PRO A 55 0.90 8.28 12.52
C PRO A 55 1.97 7.58 13.35
N GLY A 56 2.88 6.90 12.68
CA GLY A 56 3.93 6.12 13.32
C GLY A 56 3.52 4.71 13.72
N ASP A 57 2.25 4.42 13.90
CA ASP A 57 1.74 3.14 14.39
C ASP A 57 1.23 2.21 13.27
N VAL A 58 0.84 2.78 12.12
CA VAL A 58 0.31 2.02 11.00
C VAL A 58 1.15 2.26 9.73
N ARG A 59 1.49 1.15 9.07
CA ARG A 59 2.01 1.13 7.71
C ARG A 59 0.96 0.51 6.80
N VAL A 60 0.70 1.13 5.67
CA VAL A 60 -0.15 0.58 4.61
C VAL A 60 0.71 0.22 3.41
N GLU A 61 0.52 -0.95 2.84
CA GLU A 61 1.11 -1.37 1.57
C GLU A 61 0.00 -1.67 0.57
N PHE A 62 0.16 -1.18 -0.66
CA PHE A 62 -0.76 -1.47 -1.75
C PHE A 62 -0.21 -2.60 -2.62
N TRP A 63 -0.96 -3.68 -2.74
CA TRP A 63 -0.61 -4.87 -3.49
C TRP A 63 -1.58 -5.06 -4.66
N GLN A 64 -1.04 -5.37 -5.83
CA GLN A 64 -1.83 -5.55 -7.05
C GLN A 64 -2.57 -6.89 -7.01
N HIS A 65 -3.89 -6.86 -7.19
CA HIS A 65 -4.71 -8.06 -7.32
C HIS A 65 -5.76 -7.86 -8.41
N PRO A 66 -5.35 -7.70 -9.70
CA PRO A 66 -6.26 -7.51 -10.82
C PRO A 66 -7.08 -8.77 -11.06
N LEU A 67 -8.41 -8.67 -10.96
CA LEU A 67 -9.30 -9.81 -11.17
C LEU A 67 -9.47 -10.09 -12.68
N ALA A 68 -9.49 -11.36 -13.06
CA ALA A 68 -9.60 -11.77 -14.47
C ALA A 68 -10.87 -11.27 -15.17
N MET A 69 -11.94 -11.01 -14.41
CA MET A 69 -13.18 -10.46 -14.93
C MET A 69 -13.12 -8.97 -15.31
N HIS A 70 -12.04 -8.26 -14.91
CA HIS A 70 -11.81 -6.85 -15.18
C HIS A 70 -10.77 -6.65 -16.28
N PRO A 71 -11.17 -6.44 -17.54
CA PRO A 71 -10.25 -6.51 -18.70
C PRO A 71 -9.13 -5.48 -18.68
N ASN A 72 -9.32 -4.32 -18.05
CA ASN A 72 -8.32 -3.25 -17.98
C ASN A 72 -7.49 -3.28 -16.67
N ALA A 73 -7.85 -4.10 -15.68
CA ALA A 73 -7.24 -4.08 -14.36
C ALA A 73 -5.75 -4.38 -14.39
N ARG A 74 -5.33 -5.38 -15.17
CA ARG A 74 -3.90 -5.73 -15.29
C ARG A 74 -3.09 -4.63 -15.96
N GLY A 75 -3.64 -4.00 -17.01
CA GLY A 75 -3.03 -2.82 -17.65
C GLY A 75 -2.88 -1.64 -16.69
N ALA A 76 -3.91 -1.38 -15.88
CA ALA A 76 -3.88 -0.34 -14.85
C ALA A 76 -2.86 -0.64 -13.74
N ALA A 77 -2.73 -1.90 -13.31
CA ALA A 77 -1.72 -2.33 -12.34
C ALA A 77 -0.29 -2.09 -12.87
N ARG A 78 0.00 -2.49 -14.10
CA ARG A 78 1.29 -2.22 -14.78
C ARG A 78 1.58 -0.72 -14.87
N ALA A 79 0.58 0.08 -15.25
CA ALA A 79 0.69 1.53 -15.33
C ALA A 79 0.99 2.17 -13.96
N ALA A 80 0.33 1.71 -12.90
CA ALA A 80 0.58 2.20 -11.55
C ALA A 80 2.01 1.88 -11.06
N ILE A 81 2.54 0.68 -11.38
CA ILE A 81 3.93 0.33 -11.09
C ILE A 81 4.90 1.20 -11.93
N ALA A 82 4.59 1.49 -13.19
CA ALA A 82 5.40 2.40 -14.01
C ALA A 82 5.43 3.82 -13.43
N ALA A 83 4.29 4.31 -12.91
CA ALA A 83 4.23 5.58 -12.19
C ALA A 83 5.04 5.53 -10.86
N GLN A 84 5.06 4.39 -10.17
CA GLN A 84 5.90 4.16 -8.98
C GLN A 84 7.38 4.31 -9.31
N ARG A 85 7.87 3.79 -10.45
CA ARG A 85 9.26 3.92 -10.92
C ARG A 85 9.67 5.39 -11.14
N GLN A 86 8.69 6.29 -11.22
CA GLN A 86 8.89 7.75 -11.31
C GLN A 86 8.51 8.46 -10.00
N GLY A 87 8.30 7.73 -8.89
CA GLY A 87 7.98 8.28 -7.58
C GLY A 87 6.55 8.85 -7.45
N ARG A 88 5.65 8.51 -8.39
CA ARG A 88 4.31 9.12 -8.47
C ARG A 88 3.18 8.08 -8.30
N PHE A 89 3.44 6.96 -7.59
CA PHE A 89 2.43 5.92 -7.40
C PHE A 89 1.12 6.47 -6.82
N TRP A 90 1.20 7.17 -5.69
CA TRP A 90 0.01 7.57 -4.96
C TRP A 90 -0.83 8.62 -5.69
N ASP A 91 -0.18 9.55 -6.39
CA ASP A 91 -0.92 10.50 -7.24
C ASP A 91 -1.61 9.78 -8.39
N TYR A 92 -0.93 8.81 -8.99
CA TYR A 92 -1.46 7.99 -10.07
C TYR A 92 -2.60 7.09 -9.60
N HIS A 93 -2.45 6.45 -8.43
CA HIS A 93 -3.48 5.66 -7.76
C HIS A 93 -4.77 6.46 -7.56
N ASP A 94 -4.66 7.67 -7.02
CA ASP A 94 -5.82 8.52 -6.74
C ASP A 94 -6.55 8.91 -8.04
N GLU A 95 -5.80 9.20 -9.13
CA GLU A 95 -6.38 9.52 -10.43
C GLU A 95 -7.09 8.31 -11.06
N LEU A 96 -6.51 7.11 -11.00
CA LEU A 96 -7.14 5.91 -11.53
C LEU A 96 -8.47 5.59 -10.80
N PHE A 97 -8.52 5.71 -9.48
CA PHE A 97 -9.77 5.51 -8.74
C PHE A 97 -10.76 6.66 -8.91
N ARG A 98 -10.30 7.87 -9.20
CA ARG A 98 -11.18 9.01 -9.49
C ARG A 98 -11.93 8.79 -10.79
N ASP A 99 -11.28 8.26 -11.82
CA ASP A 99 -11.87 8.03 -13.14
C ASP A 99 -11.57 6.61 -13.65
N GLN A 100 -12.42 5.66 -13.22
CA GLN A 100 -12.31 4.27 -13.68
C GLN A 100 -12.80 4.06 -15.13
N SER A 101 -13.31 5.06 -15.81
CA SER A 101 -13.71 4.96 -17.21
C SER A 101 -12.53 5.09 -18.17
N ALA A 102 -11.39 5.65 -17.71
CA ALA A 102 -10.19 5.92 -18.50
C ALA A 102 -9.03 4.93 -18.19
N LEU A 103 -9.35 3.64 -18.04
CA LEU A 103 -8.36 2.59 -17.76
C LEU A 103 -7.86 1.84 -19.00
N ASP A 104 -8.26 2.26 -20.18
CA ASP A 104 -7.67 1.79 -21.45
C ASP A 104 -6.25 2.35 -21.65
N PRO A 105 -5.45 1.79 -22.57
CA PRO A 105 -4.05 2.21 -22.75
C PRO A 105 -3.85 3.70 -23.03
N ALA A 106 -4.80 4.37 -23.72
CA ALA A 106 -4.73 5.79 -24.03
C ALA A 106 -5.07 6.65 -22.80
N GLY A 107 -6.10 6.28 -22.05
CA GLY A 107 -6.48 6.92 -20.80
C GLY A 107 -5.39 6.84 -19.75
N LEU A 108 -4.73 5.68 -19.62
CA LEU A 108 -3.58 5.49 -18.72
C LEU A 108 -2.41 6.42 -19.09
N ALA A 109 -2.05 6.54 -20.37
CA ALA A 109 -0.99 7.45 -20.84
C ALA A 109 -1.38 8.93 -20.63
N SER A 110 -2.64 9.28 -20.89
CA SER A 110 -3.17 10.64 -20.64
C SER A 110 -3.08 11.01 -19.16
N THR A 111 -3.38 10.08 -18.27
CA THR A 111 -3.26 10.28 -16.82
C THR A 111 -1.80 10.52 -16.41
N ALA A 112 -0.86 9.74 -16.97
CA ALA A 112 0.57 9.95 -16.73
C ALA A 112 1.03 11.34 -17.18
N ALA A 113 0.60 11.79 -18.36
CA ALA A 113 0.90 13.13 -18.88
C ALA A 113 0.36 14.25 -17.99
N ARG A 114 -0.90 14.14 -17.55
CA ARG A 114 -1.52 15.14 -16.63
C ARG A 114 -0.78 15.25 -15.30
N LEU A 115 -0.21 14.15 -14.82
CA LEU A 115 0.59 14.13 -13.59
C LEU A 115 2.04 14.58 -13.80
N GLY A 116 2.44 14.92 -15.04
CA GLY A 116 3.79 15.38 -15.37
C GLY A 116 4.85 14.27 -15.34
N LEU A 117 4.46 13.00 -15.58
CA LEU A 117 5.40 11.91 -15.77
C LEU A 117 6.09 12.03 -17.14
N ASP A 118 7.31 11.51 -17.24
CA ASP A 118 7.93 11.22 -18.54
C ASP A 118 7.14 10.08 -19.21
N VAL A 119 6.30 10.46 -20.19
CA VAL A 119 5.38 9.52 -20.85
C VAL A 119 6.15 8.46 -21.65
N ALA A 120 7.26 8.83 -22.29
CA ALA A 120 8.06 7.87 -23.05
C ALA A 120 8.71 6.82 -22.13
N ARG A 121 9.21 7.23 -20.97
CA ARG A 121 9.70 6.31 -19.92
C ARG A 121 8.56 5.49 -19.34
N PHE A 122 7.42 6.11 -19.04
CA PHE A 122 6.23 5.43 -18.51
C PHE A 122 5.75 4.31 -19.46
N ASP A 123 5.70 4.57 -20.77
CA ASP A 123 5.27 3.58 -21.76
C ASP A 123 6.26 2.41 -21.87
N ARG A 124 7.55 2.66 -21.82
CA ARG A 124 8.57 1.60 -21.74
C ARG A 124 8.43 0.79 -20.46
N ASP A 125 8.31 1.48 -19.32
CA ASP A 125 8.24 0.82 -18.02
C ASP A 125 6.98 -0.04 -17.89
N ARG A 126 5.80 0.45 -18.30
CA ARG A 126 4.55 -0.34 -18.24
C ARG A 126 4.52 -1.51 -19.22
N ALA A 127 5.37 -1.50 -20.26
CA ALA A 127 5.51 -2.61 -21.20
C ALA A 127 6.46 -3.71 -20.72
N ALA A 128 7.21 -3.47 -19.63
CA ALA A 128 8.25 -4.37 -19.15
C ALA A 128 7.66 -5.71 -18.63
N PRO A 129 8.17 -6.87 -19.11
CA PRO A 129 7.59 -8.18 -18.76
C PRO A 129 7.67 -8.53 -17.27
N GLU A 130 8.69 -8.05 -16.57
CA GLU A 130 8.90 -8.30 -15.14
C GLU A 130 7.76 -7.75 -14.26
N LEU A 131 6.96 -6.80 -14.75
CA LEU A 131 5.80 -6.30 -14.02
C LEU A 131 4.72 -7.38 -13.86
N ASP A 132 4.55 -8.24 -14.86
CA ASP A 132 3.62 -9.36 -14.77
C ASP A 132 4.04 -10.34 -13.69
N ALA A 133 5.33 -10.68 -13.61
CA ALA A 133 5.84 -11.56 -12.57
C ALA A 133 5.62 -10.98 -11.16
N ARG A 134 5.72 -9.65 -10.99
CA ARG A 134 5.39 -8.97 -9.73
C ARG A 134 3.90 -9.08 -9.41
N ILE A 135 3.04 -8.72 -10.36
CA ILE A 135 1.58 -8.76 -10.21
C ILE A 135 1.12 -10.18 -9.88
N ASP A 136 1.69 -11.19 -10.56
CA ASP A 136 1.34 -12.59 -10.34
C ASP A 136 1.74 -13.06 -8.93
N ARG A 137 2.93 -12.67 -8.43
CA ARG A 137 3.34 -12.97 -7.05
C ARG A 137 2.42 -12.32 -6.01
N GLU A 138 2.05 -11.05 -6.23
CA GLU A 138 1.14 -10.33 -5.34
C GLU A 138 -0.25 -10.98 -5.34
N SER A 139 -0.77 -11.35 -6.51
CA SER A 139 -2.05 -12.07 -6.65
C SER A 139 -2.00 -13.47 -6.05
N ALA A 140 -0.91 -14.21 -6.23
CA ALA A 140 -0.75 -15.54 -5.67
C ALA A 140 -0.79 -15.54 -4.13
N LEU A 141 -0.23 -14.51 -3.48
CA LEU A 141 -0.37 -14.33 -2.04
C LEU A 141 -1.84 -14.12 -1.65
N ALA A 142 -2.55 -13.24 -2.39
CA ALA A 142 -3.97 -12.98 -2.14
C ALA A 142 -4.80 -14.28 -2.20
N GLU A 143 -4.64 -15.05 -3.27
CA GLU A 143 -5.36 -16.30 -3.49
C GLU A 143 -5.02 -17.35 -2.44
N THR A 144 -3.74 -17.52 -2.09
CA THR A 144 -3.26 -18.46 -1.08
C THR A 144 -3.84 -18.15 0.30
N LEU A 145 -4.02 -16.87 0.62
CA LEU A 145 -4.64 -16.41 1.87
C LEU A 145 -6.18 -16.44 1.82
N GLY A 146 -6.78 -16.82 0.68
CA GLY A 146 -8.24 -16.91 0.51
C GLY A 146 -8.93 -15.62 0.10
N ALA A 147 -8.18 -14.58 -0.31
CA ALA A 147 -8.74 -13.35 -0.86
C ALA A 147 -9.19 -13.57 -2.31
N ARG A 148 -10.41 -14.06 -2.50
CA ARG A 148 -11.00 -14.37 -3.82
C ARG A 148 -11.69 -13.17 -4.48
N GLY A 149 -11.53 -11.98 -3.94
CA GLY A 149 -12.15 -10.75 -4.45
C GLY A 149 -11.47 -9.52 -3.87
N THR A 150 -11.81 -8.37 -4.44
CA THR A 150 -11.23 -7.09 -4.07
C THR A 150 -12.30 -6.06 -3.67
N PRO A 151 -11.93 -5.09 -2.80
CA PRO A 151 -10.68 -5.04 -2.04
C PRO A 151 -10.61 -6.16 -1.00
N ALA A 152 -9.39 -6.59 -0.65
CA ALA A 152 -9.16 -7.37 0.54
C ALA A 152 -8.07 -6.71 1.38
N PHE A 153 -8.14 -6.90 2.69
CA PHE A 153 -7.24 -6.28 3.65
C PHE A 153 -6.62 -7.36 4.53
N LEU A 154 -5.31 -7.29 4.71
CA LEU A 154 -4.62 -8.05 5.74
C LEU A 154 -4.17 -7.08 6.81
N VAL A 155 -4.79 -7.12 7.98
CA VAL A 155 -4.35 -6.32 9.13
C VAL A 155 -3.53 -7.24 10.03
N ASN A 156 -2.21 -7.08 10.02
CA ASN A 156 -1.27 -8.00 10.66
C ASN A 156 -1.59 -9.48 10.34
N GLY A 157 -1.81 -9.79 9.05
CA GLY A 157 -2.11 -11.14 8.57
C GLY A 157 -3.57 -11.58 8.73
N ALA A 158 -4.40 -10.88 9.49
CA ALA A 158 -5.83 -11.19 9.58
C ALA A 158 -6.57 -10.69 8.33
N LEU A 159 -7.18 -11.62 7.59
CA LEU A 159 -7.85 -11.34 6.31
C LEU A 159 -9.27 -10.82 6.52
N ALA A 160 -9.61 -9.74 5.83
CA ALA A 160 -10.97 -9.27 5.61
C ALA A 160 -11.20 -8.99 4.13
N VAL A 161 -12.25 -9.56 3.52
CA VAL A 161 -12.58 -9.39 2.10
C VAL A 161 -13.78 -8.48 1.94
N GLY A 162 -13.70 -7.56 0.98
CA GLY A 162 -14.74 -6.58 0.67
C GLY A 162 -14.58 -5.29 1.47
N TRP A 163 -15.47 -4.34 1.19
CA TRP A 163 -15.53 -3.05 1.86
C TRP A 163 -16.90 -2.83 2.50
N GLY A 164 -16.93 -2.81 3.82
CA GLY A 164 -18.14 -2.50 4.58
C GLY A 164 -18.26 -1.00 4.87
N SER A 165 -17.41 -0.50 5.77
CA SER A 165 -17.43 0.91 6.16
C SER A 165 -16.06 1.34 6.72
N TRP A 166 -15.83 2.67 6.72
CA TRP A 166 -14.67 3.26 7.38
C TRP A 166 -14.57 2.87 8.86
N SER A 167 -15.68 2.96 9.60
CA SER A 167 -15.68 2.64 11.03
C SER A 167 -15.34 1.18 11.32
N GLY A 168 -15.81 0.25 10.50
CA GLY A 168 -15.48 -1.17 10.62
C GLY A 168 -14.00 -1.44 10.35
N PHE A 169 -13.44 -0.86 9.29
CA PHE A 169 -12.03 -0.98 8.95
C PHE A 169 -11.13 -0.34 10.02
N ARG A 170 -11.44 0.90 10.42
CA ARG A 170 -10.76 1.60 11.51
C ARG A 170 -10.75 0.79 12.79
N GLY A 171 -11.90 0.23 13.19
CA GLY A 171 -12.02 -0.61 14.38
C GLY A 171 -11.19 -1.90 14.29
N ALA A 172 -10.98 -2.47 13.11
CA ALA A 172 -10.07 -3.61 12.94
C ALA A 172 -8.61 -3.21 13.21
N VAL A 173 -8.18 -2.05 12.69
CA VAL A 173 -6.84 -1.51 12.96
C VAL A 173 -6.65 -1.18 14.44
N GLU A 174 -7.64 -0.57 15.08
CA GLU A 174 -7.57 -0.25 16.53
C GLU A 174 -7.42 -1.50 17.39
N ARG A 175 -8.15 -2.56 17.09
CA ARG A 175 -7.99 -3.84 17.80
C ARG A 175 -6.57 -4.38 17.67
N GLU A 176 -6.00 -4.33 16.47
CA GLU A 176 -4.60 -4.76 16.24
C GLU A 176 -3.59 -3.85 16.96
N LEU A 177 -3.85 -2.55 17.07
CA LEU A 177 -3.01 -1.63 17.84
C LEU A 177 -3.02 -1.97 19.33
N ILE A 178 -4.17 -2.37 19.89
CA ILE A 178 -4.26 -2.82 21.29
C ILE A 178 -3.40 -4.07 21.50
N GLU A 179 -3.51 -5.08 20.63
CA GLU A 179 -2.73 -6.30 20.73
C GLU A 179 -1.22 -6.04 20.50
N ALA A 180 -0.89 -5.15 19.57
CA ALA A 180 0.49 -4.73 19.33
C ALA A 180 1.13 -4.10 20.57
N ARG A 181 0.41 -3.22 21.26
CA ARG A 181 0.89 -2.58 22.50
C ARG A 181 1.16 -3.60 23.60
N LYS A 182 0.29 -4.58 23.78
CA LYS A 182 0.51 -5.68 24.75
C LYS A 182 1.82 -6.44 24.46
N LEU A 183 2.08 -6.75 23.18
CA LEU A 183 3.32 -7.42 22.80
C LEU A 183 4.56 -6.56 23.09
N ILE A 184 4.50 -5.25 22.79
CA ILE A 184 5.60 -4.32 23.10
C ILE A 184 5.85 -4.26 24.60
N GLU A 185 4.80 -4.21 25.43
CA GLU A 185 4.90 -4.21 26.89
C GLU A 185 5.53 -5.50 27.44
N THR A 186 5.38 -6.64 26.74
CA THR A 186 6.06 -7.90 27.07
C THR A 186 7.48 -8.01 26.52
N GLY A 187 8.02 -6.96 25.89
CA GLY A 187 9.39 -6.90 25.40
C GLY A 187 9.60 -7.28 23.94
N VAL A 188 8.52 -7.50 23.16
CA VAL A 188 8.66 -7.72 21.72
C VAL A 188 9.13 -6.42 21.06
N PRO A 189 10.22 -6.41 20.27
CA PRO A 189 10.66 -5.24 19.53
C PRO A 189 9.54 -4.71 18.63
N ARG A 190 9.36 -3.38 18.60
CA ARG A 190 8.26 -2.73 17.89
C ARG A 190 8.16 -3.13 16.43
N ASP A 191 9.28 -3.22 15.73
CA ASP A 191 9.42 -3.59 14.33
C ASP A 191 9.18 -5.08 14.05
N ALA A 192 9.22 -5.94 15.07
CA ALA A 192 8.92 -7.36 14.99
C ALA A 192 7.42 -7.68 15.24
N VAL A 193 6.66 -6.73 15.76
CA VAL A 193 5.27 -6.98 16.20
C VAL A 193 4.36 -7.39 15.04
N ALA A 194 4.40 -6.69 13.92
CA ALA A 194 3.55 -6.99 12.76
C ALA A 194 3.79 -8.42 12.24
N ALA A 195 5.05 -8.84 12.13
CA ALA A 195 5.41 -10.19 11.72
C ALA A 195 4.92 -11.24 12.74
N ARG A 196 5.11 -10.99 14.04
CA ARG A 196 4.68 -11.87 15.12
C ARG A 196 3.16 -12.06 15.15
N ARG A 197 2.41 -10.99 14.90
CA ARG A 197 0.95 -11.02 14.80
C ARG A 197 0.49 -11.79 13.57
N ALA A 198 1.12 -11.56 12.41
CA ALA A 198 0.81 -12.27 11.17
C ALA A 198 1.06 -13.78 11.29
N GLU A 199 2.17 -14.22 11.91
CA GLU A 199 2.45 -15.61 12.21
C GLU A 199 1.34 -16.25 13.06
N ALA A 200 0.82 -15.50 14.03
CA ALA A 200 -0.27 -15.99 14.86
C ALA A 200 -1.63 -16.03 14.13
N ALA A 201 -1.84 -15.18 13.13
CA ALA A 201 -3.09 -15.07 12.37
C ALA A 201 -3.18 -16.09 11.24
N ILE A 202 -2.07 -16.30 10.49
CA ILE A 202 -2.00 -17.18 9.32
C ILE A 202 -1.70 -18.62 9.78
N LYS A 203 -2.73 -19.46 9.82
CA LYS A 203 -2.64 -20.81 10.41
C LYS A 203 -2.09 -21.86 9.44
N ASP A 204 -2.30 -21.67 8.15
CA ASP A 204 -1.78 -22.61 7.16
C ASP A 204 -0.27 -22.40 6.95
N PRO A 205 0.55 -23.47 7.11
CA PRO A 205 2.01 -23.33 7.00
C PRO A 205 2.49 -22.89 5.62
N GLY A 206 1.80 -23.29 4.54
CA GLY A 206 2.15 -22.90 3.18
C GLY A 206 1.88 -21.39 2.95
N SER A 207 0.71 -20.93 3.39
CA SER A 207 0.33 -19.51 3.35
C SER A 207 1.28 -18.65 4.19
N TRP A 208 1.65 -19.13 5.38
CA TRP A 208 2.63 -18.44 6.22
C TRP A 208 4.01 -18.35 5.56
N SER A 209 4.49 -19.46 4.97
CA SER A 209 5.78 -19.49 4.28
C SER A 209 5.83 -18.47 3.14
N LEU A 210 4.77 -18.40 2.33
CA LEU A 210 4.68 -17.43 1.24
C LEU A 210 4.60 -15.98 1.76
N TYR A 211 3.73 -15.72 2.75
CA TYR A 211 3.62 -14.41 3.38
C TYR A 211 4.96 -13.96 3.96
N ARG A 212 5.61 -14.84 4.72
CA ARG A 212 6.91 -14.56 5.32
C ARG A 212 7.96 -14.19 4.28
N SER A 213 8.07 -14.96 3.20
CA SER A 213 9.01 -14.71 2.11
C SER A 213 8.79 -13.36 1.42
N LEU A 214 7.54 -13.00 1.18
CA LEU A 214 7.19 -11.81 0.40
C LEU A 214 7.08 -10.52 1.24
N VAL A 215 6.74 -10.66 2.51
CA VAL A 215 6.42 -9.51 3.39
C VAL A 215 7.46 -9.33 4.49
N VAL A 216 7.79 -10.41 5.23
CA VAL A 216 8.64 -10.33 6.42
C VAL A 216 10.12 -10.33 6.06
N ASP A 217 10.56 -11.32 5.30
CA ASP A 217 11.97 -11.53 4.94
C ASP A 217 12.42 -10.66 3.74
N ALA A 218 11.50 -9.98 3.08
CA ALA A 218 11.84 -9.04 2.01
C ALA A 218 12.70 -7.89 2.55
N PRO A 219 13.77 -7.46 1.83
CA PRO A 219 14.65 -6.38 2.28
C PRO A 219 13.84 -5.14 2.67
N GLN A 220 13.96 -4.68 3.90
CA GLN A 220 13.24 -3.48 4.34
C GLN A 220 13.91 -2.21 3.79
N PRO A 221 13.17 -1.19 3.33
CA PRO A 221 13.77 0.08 2.95
C PRO A 221 14.44 0.70 4.19
N PRO A 222 15.53 1.47 4.02
CA PRO A 222 16.14 2.19 5.13
C PRO A 222 15.08 3.04 5.82
N ALA A 223 15.12 3.07 7.16
CA ALA A 223 14.22 3.91 7.94
C ALA A 223 14.31 5.36 7.46
N ALA A 224 13.16 5.99 7.19
CA ALA A 224 13.15 7.41 6.84
C ALA A 224 13.84 8.20 7.98
N PRO A 225 14.71 9.17 7.66
CA PRO A 225 15.36 9.99 8.69
C PRO A 225 14.28 10.65 9.55
N PRO A 226 14.49 10.76 10.87
CA PRO A 226 13.53 11.40 11.76
C PRO A 226 13.25 12.81 11.25
N ALA A 227 11.96 13.17 11.19
CA ALA A 227 11.52 14.49 10.75
C ALA A 227 12.31 15.55 11.54
N GLY A 228 13.16 16.31 10.82
CA GLY A 228 14.08 17.25 11.44
C GLY A 228 13.33 18.21 12.34
N LYS A 229 13.73 18.30 13.61
CA LYS A 229 13.27 19.34 14.54
C LYS A 229 13.54 20.67 13.86
N LYS A 230 12.49 21.40 13.51
CA LYS A 230 12.63 22.79 13.04
C LYS A 230 13.35 23.56 14.13
N ASP A 231 14.56 24.04 13.80
CA ASP A 231 15.37 24.86 14.68
C ASP A 231 14.65 26.22 14.92
N PRO A 232 14.22 26.55 16.16
CA PRO A 232 13.43 27.75 16.42
C PRO A 232 14.22 29.06 16.35
N LYS A 233 15.47 29.05 15.85
CA LYS A 233 16.39 30.21 15.91
C LYS A 233 16.65 30.95 14.60
N LYS A 234 15.78 30.83 13.56
CA LYS A 234 15.92 31.69 12.37
C LYS A 234 14.70 32.59 12.13
N SER A 235 14.27 33.31 13.15
CA SER A 235 13.26 34.37 13.00
C SER A 235 13.62 35.57 13.88
N LYS A 236 14.79 36.16 13.67
CA LYS A 236 15.12 37.53 14.08
C LYS A 236 16.30 37.97 13.23
N HIS A 237 16.06 38.82 12.28
CA HIS A 237 16.80 39.92 11.72
C HIS A 237 16.48 40.10 10.23
N SER A 238 15.53 40.95 9.95
CA SER A 238 15.57 41.86 8.83
C SER A 238 14.64 43.02 9.19
N ARG A 239 15.27 44.10 9.55
CA ARG A 239 14.68 45.45 9.47
C ARG A 239 14.87 45.97 8.05
#